data_c62cf2fab7b92300e5e548f67a280ef3
#
_entry.id   c62cf2fab7b92300e5e548f67a280ef3
#
_cell.length_a   1.000
_cell.length_b   1.000
_cell.length_c   1.000
_cell.angle_alpha   90.00
_cell.angle_beta   90.00
_cell.angle_gamma   90.00
#
_symmetry.space_group_name_H-M   'P 1'
#
loop_
_entity.id
_entity.type
_entity.pdbx_description
1 polymer ?
#
loop_
_entity_poly.entity_id
_entity_poly.type
_entity_poly.pdbx_seq_one_letter_code
_entity_poly.pdbx_strand_id
1 'polypeptide(L)'
;MNFKLWIALIVLISYDLAITTASPIIYNIANNYGSKWVYETNNERCLSFLKPPTNIHQSCIKLDNPDLLVFDYSKMMLATLYFKPNPQKILIIGLGGGSLPNALIKLLPSTQIDIVEIDPEVAAIAKNYFLFKPTGNVKIFIEDGFEFVQKATAESYDLIFIDAFTEDYVPSSF
;
A
#
# COMPACT_ATOMS: atom_id res chain seq x y z
N MET A 1 62.02 42.31 -23.18
CA MET A 1 61.81 41.57 -21.96
C MET A 1 60.31 41.13 -21.93
N ASN A 2 60.06 39.88 -22.42
CA ASN A 2 58.70 39.39 -22.66
C ASN A 2 58.27 38.62 -21.44
N PHE A 3 57.27 39.14 -20.68
CA PHE A 3 56.58 38.48 -19.55
C PHE A 3 55.48 37.60 -20.12
N LYS A 4 55.66 36.28 -20.14
CA LYS A 4 54.59 35.31 -20.41
C LYS A 4 53.76 35.12 -19.17
N LEU A 5 52.52 35.61 -19.19
CA LEU A 5 51.51 35.40 -18.14
C LEU A 5 50.92 33.99 -18.30
N TRP A 6 51.19 33.10 -17.34
CA TRP A 6 50.54 31.78 -17.26
C TRP A 6 49.25 31.93 -16.47
N ILE A 7 48.11 31.82 -17.16
CA ILE A 7 46.82 31.73 -16.51
C ILE A 7 46.59 30.26 -16.17
N ALA A 8 46.65 29.92 -14.88
CA ALA A 8 46.24 28.61 -14.38
C ALA A 8 44.73 28.56 -14.27
N LEU A 9 44.06 27.78 -15.13
CA LEU A 9 42.65 27.51 -15.08
C LEU A 9 42.41 26.47 -13.98
N ILE A 10 41.91 26.90 -12.80
CA ILE A 10 41.48 25.99 -11.74
C ILE A 10 40.07 25.57 -12.09
N VAL A 11 39.92 24.34 -12.59
CA VAL A 11 38.61 23.69 -12.76
C VAL A 11 38.19 23.16 -11.38
N LEU A 12 37.30 23.87 -10.70
CA LEU A 12 36.62 23.37 -9.52
C LEU A 12 35.58 22.32 -9.96
N ILE A 13 35.97 21.05 -9.88
CA ILE A 13 34.99 19.95 -10.01
C ILE A 13 34.24 19.88 -8.71
N SER A 14 33.03 20.47 -8.67
CA SER A 14 32.09 20.24 -7.60
C SER A 14 31.57 18.80 -7.70
N TYR A 15 32.11 17.93 -6.86
CA TYR A 15 31.46 16.63 -6.60
C TYR A 15 30.20 16.89 -5.80
N ASP A 16 29.06 16.89 -6.45
CA ASP A 16 27.78 16.72 -5.75
C ASP A 16 27.80 15.33 -5.12
N LEU A 17 28.20 15.30 -3.85
CA LEU A 17 27.98 14.11 -3.01
C LEU A 17 26.45 14.00 -2.87
N ALA A 18 25.82 13.19 -3.71
CA ALA A 18 24.46 12.76 -3.47
C ALA A 18 24.46 11.99 -2.15
N ILE A 19 24.12 12.68 -1.06
CA ILE A 19 23.85 12.06 0.22
C ILE A 19 22.59 11.22 -0.02
N THR A 20 22.76 9.94 -0.26
CA THR A 20 21.66 8.97 -0.22
C THR A 20 21.18 8.92 1.22
N THR A 21 20.23 9.79 1.56
CA THR A 21 19.55 9.71 2.85
C THR A 21 18.81 8.39 2.88
N ALA A 22 19.23 7.52 3.80
CA ALA A 22 18.53 6.27 4.03
C ALA A 22 17.07 6.60 4.34
N SER A 23 16.13 5.92 3.69
CA SER A 23 14.69 6.10 3.95
C SER A 23 14.42 5.80 5.43
N PRO A 24 13.89 6.76 6.20
CA PRO A 24 13.67 6.55 7.63
C PRO A 24 12.66 5.43 7.85
N ILE A 25 13.09 4.38 8.53
CA ILE A 25 12.22 3.29 8.97
C ILE A 25 11.43 3.80 10.17
N ILE A 26 10.08 3.78 10.06
CA ILE A 26 9.15 4.23 11.09
C ILE A 26 8.77 3.08 12.01
N TYR A 27 8.58 1.90 11.42
CA TYR A 27 8.16 0.70 12.14
C TYR A 27 8.67 -0.55 11.43
N ASN A 28 8.98 -1.57 12.20
CA ASN A 28 9.22 -2.91 11.66
C ASN A 28 8.78 -3.97 12.66
N ILE A 29 8.34 -5.10 12.14
CA ILE A 29 7.99 -6.29 12.89
C ILE A 29 8.17 -7.52 12.03
N ALA A 30 8.42 -8.66 12.66
CA ALA A 30 8.40 -9.98 12.02
C ALA A 30 7.52 -10.91 12.84
N ASN A 31 6.68 -11.67 12.14
CA ASN A 31 5.82 -12.70 12.72
C ASN A 31 5.78 -13.93 11.81
N ASN A 32 4.83 -14.85 12.04
CA ASN A 32 4.68 -16.07 11.24
C ASN A 32 4.35 -15.80 9.75
N TYR A 33 3.91 -14.59 9.42
CA TYR A 33 3.60 -14.15 8.04
C TYR A 33 4.75 -13.33 7.43
N GLY A 34 5.95 -13.39 7.99
CA GLY A 34 7.12 -12.69 7.49
C GLY A 34 7.37 -11.31 8.10
N SER A 35 8.31 -10.57 7.53
CA SER A 35 8.70 -9.24 8.00
C SER A 35 7.83 -8.16 7.38
N LYS A 36 7.57 -7.08 8.13
CA LYS A 36 6.88 -5.86 7.67
C LYS A 36 7.72 -4.66 8.02
N TRP A 37 7.81 -3.75 7.08
CA TRP A 37 8.58 -2.51 7.19
C TRP A 37 7.71 -1.34 6.78
N VAL A 38 7.55 -0.35 7.66
CA VAL A 38 6.93 0.93 7.34
C VAL A 38 8.04 1.97 7.30
N TYR A 39 8.13 2.71 6.20
CA TYR A 39 9.17 3.71 5.99
C TYR A 39 8.68 4.85 5.11
N GLU A 40 9.41 5.95 5.10
CA GLU A 40 9.11 7.11 4.26
C GLU A 40 10.19 7.31 3.22
N THR A 41 9.78 7.63 2.00
CA THR A 41 10.65 7.97 0.89
C THR A 41 9.89 8.82 -0.12
N ASN A 42 10.54 9.83 -0.69
CA ASN A 42 9.97 10.67 -1.77
C ASN A 42 8.54 11.19 -1.48
N ASN A 43 8.29 11.68 -0.27
CA ASN A 43 6.98 12.16 0.18
C ASN A 43 5.89 11.07 0.21
N GLU A 44 6.28 9.82 0.31
CA GLU A 44 5.40 8.67 0.47
C GLU A 44 5.73 7.91 1.76
N ARG A 45 4.70 7.35 2.39
CA ARG A 45 4.85 6.33 3.42
C ARG A 45 4.45 5.00 2.80
N CYS A 46 5.38 4.03 2.87
CA CYS A 46 5.22 2.74 2.23
C CYS A 46 5.28 1.58 3.23
N LEU A 47 4.50 0.54 2.97
CA LEU A 47 4.60 -0.79 3.56
C LEU A 47 5.35 -1.69 2.59
N SER A 48 6.33 -2.42 3.08
CA SER A 48 7.01 -3.47 2.32
C SER A 48 7.24 -4.70 3.19
N PHE A 49 7.24 -5.86 2.57
CA PHE A 49 7.64 -7.11 3.22
C PHE A 49 9.16 -7.33 3.11
N LEU A 50 9.83 -6.56 2.25
CA LEU A 50 11.29 -6.53 2.14
C LEU A 50 11.86 -5.35 2.91
N LYS A 51 13.06 -5.55 3.46
CA LYS A 51 13.78 -4.50 4.18
C LYS A 51 14.18 -3.36 3.23
N PRO A 52 13.86 -2.08 3.56
CA PRO A 52 14.32 -0.94 2.77
C PRO A 52 15.86 -0.78 2.76
N PRO A 53 16.46 -0.22 1.67
CA PRO A 53 15.77 0.31 0.49
C PRO A 53 15.31 -0.79 -0.46
N THR A 54 14.08 -0.64 -0.98
CA THR A 54 13.49 -1.58 -1.94
C THR A 54 12.56 -0.83 -2.88
N ASN A 55 12.38 -1.35 -4.09
CA ASN A 55 11.40 -0.87 -5.06
C ASN A 55 10.10 -1.70 -5.04
N ILE A 56 10.02 -2.69 -4.15
CA ILE A 56 8.85 -3.55 -3.99
C ILE A 56 8.06 -3.08 -2.79
N HIS A 57 6.87 -2.54 -3.05
CA HIS A 57 5.97 -1.99 -2.03
C HIS A 57 4.63 -2.71 -2.10
N GLN A 58 4.10 -3.05 -0.93
CA GLN A 58 2.76 -3.64 -0.82
C GLN A 58 1.69 -2.54 -0.79
N SER A 59 2.00 -1.40 -0.21
CA SER A 59 1.12 -0.24 -0.19
C SER A 59 1.91 1.03 0.04
N CYS A 60 1.48 2.14 -0.57
CA CYS A 60 2.00 3.47 -0.28
C CYS A 60 0.87 4.50 -0.21
N ILE A 61 1.07 5.53 0.60
CA ILE A 61 0.25 6.75 0.61
C ILE A 61 1.13 7.97 0.37
N LYS A 62 0.61 8.98 -0.32
CA LYS A 62 1.24 10.31 -0.38
C LYS A 62 1.04 11.03 0.95
N LEU A 63 2.09 11.61 1.50
CA LEU A 63 2.01 12.31 2.79
C LEU A 63 1.25 13.63 2.69
N ASP A 64 1.33 14.32 1.55
CA ASP A 64 0.63 15.56 1.25
C ASP A 64 -0.79 15.35 0.69
N ASN A 65 -1.10 14.15 0.17
CA ASN A 65 -2.42 13.80 -0.35
C ASN A 65 -2.71 12.30 -0.12
N PRO A 66 -3.03 11.89 1.11
CA PRO A 66 -3.22 10.47 1.46
C PRO A 66 -4.42 9.79 0.77
N ASP A 67 -5.31 10.58 0.19
CA ASP A 67 -6.48 10.09 -0.53
C ASP A 67 -6.17 9.67 -1.97
N LEU A 68 -5.02 10.09 -2.48
CA LEU A 68 -4.57 9.71 -3.81
C LEU A 68 -4.12 8.25 -3.80
N LEU A 69 -4.75 7.42 -4.63
CA LEU A 69 -4.28 6.07 -4.87
C LEU A 69 -2.95 6.13 -5.62
N VAL A 70 -1.89 5.65 -4.99
CA VAL A 70 -0.53 5.67 -5.56
C VAL A 70 -0.42 4.64 -6.69
N PHE A 71 -0.95 3.43 -6.49
CA PHE A 71 -0.82 2.35 -7.45
C PHE A 71 -1.94 2.35 -8.49
N ASP A 72 -1.56 2.14 -9.75
CA ASP A 72 -2.53 2.13 -10.85
C ASP A 72 -3.50 0.96 -10.78
N TYR A 73 -3.06 -0.20 -10.27
CA TYR A 73 -3.95 -1.34 -10.10
C TYR A 73 -5.12 -1.03 -9.16
N SER A 74 -4.89 -0.29 -8.08
CA SER A 74 -5.95 0.12 -7.15
C SER A 74 -6.98 1.05 -7.82
N LYS A 75 -6.51 1.93 -8.74
CA LYS A 75 -7.40 2.77 -9.56
C LYS A 75 -8.21 1.91 -10.54
N MET A 76 -7.58 0.88 -11.12
CA MET A 76 -8.28 -0.06 -12.01
C MET A 76 -9.32 -0.89 -11.26
N MET A 77 -9.05 -1.30 -10.02
CA MET A 77 -10.04 -1.93 -9.16
C MET A 77 -11.24 -1.03 -8.94
N LEU A 78 -11.05 0.26 -8.63
CA LEU A 78 -12.17 1.22 -8.50
C LEU A 78 -12.95 1.41 -9.80
N ALA A 79 -12.33 1.25 -10.97
CA ALA A 79 -13.01 1.37 -12.24
C ALA A 79 -14.12 0.32 -12.43
N THR A 80 -14.13 -0.78 -11.67
CA THR A 80 -15.20 -1.77 -11.67
C THR A 80 -16.54 -1.19 -11.22
N LEU A 81 -16.52 -0.09 -10.45
CA LEU A 81 -17.74 0.64 -10.06
C LEU A 81 -18.47 1.25 -11.28
N TYR A 82 -17.80 1.39 -12.42
CA TYR A 82 -18.47 1.77 -13.66
C TYR A 82 -19.49 0.72 -14.11
N PHE A 83 -19.22 -0.54 -13.87
CA PHE A 83 -20.11 -1.67 -14.21
C PHE A 83 -21.13 -1.97 -13.09
N LYS A 84 -20.79 -1.74 -11.84
CA LYS A 84 -21.65 -1.93 -10.66
C LYS A 84 -21.57 -0.67 -9.77
N PRO A 85 -22.28 0.42 -10.12
CA PRO A 85 -22.09 1.72 -9.44
C PRO A 85 -22.60 1.78 -8.00
N ASN A 86 -23.55 0.95 -7.63
CA ASN A 86 -24.19 0.95 -6.31
C ASN A 86 -24.22 -0.46 -5.70
N PRO A 87 -23.06 -1.08 -5.43
CA PRO A 87 -23.02 -2.37 -4.75
C PRO A 87 -23.53 -2.22 -3.33
N GLN A 88 -24.36 -3.15 -2.85
CA GLN A 88 -24.84 -3.15 -1.48
C GLN A 88 -23.83 -3.80 -0.54
N LYS A 89 -23.10 -4.79 -1.05
CA LYS A 89 -22.11 -5.51 -0.25
C LYS A 89 -20.87 -5.87 -1.08
N ILE A 90 -19.71 -5.51 -0.54
CA ILE A 90 -18.39 -5.74 -1.14
C ILE A 90 -17.57 -6.65 -0.23
N LEU A 91 -16.85 -7.61 -0.83
CA LEU A 91 -15.77 -8.35 -0.19
C LEU A 91 -14.42 -7.87 -0.72
N ILE A 92 -13.47 -7.67 0.18
CA ILE A 92 -12.07 -7.39 -0.16
C ILE A 92 -11.22 -8.47 0.53
N ILE A 93 -10.43 -9.21 -0.25
CA ILE A 93 -9.46 -10.17 0.25
C ILE A 93 -8.08 -9.54 0.14
N GLY A 94 -7.45 -9.29 1.29
CA GLY A 94 -6.25 -8.48 1.45
C GLY A 94 -6.60 -7.05 1.88
N LEU A 95 -5.77 -6.47 2.73
CA LEU A 95 -5.93 -5.11 3.24
C LEU A 95 -4.77 -4.20 2.85
N GLY A 96 -3.55 -4.70 2.99
CA GLY A 96 -2.35 -3.87 2.81
C GLY A 96 -2.37 -2.63 3.70
N GLY A 97 -2.10 -1.45 3.13
CA GLY A 97 -2.24 -0.17 3.84
C GLY A 97 -3.67 0.35 3.93
N GLY A 98 -4.66 -0.32 3.36
CA GLY A 98 -6.06 0.09 3.41
C GLY A 98 -6.44 1.21 2.45
N SER A 99 -5.63 1.51 1.43
CA SER A 99 -5.91 2.58 0.46
C SER A 99 -7.17 2.32 -0.36
N LEU A 100 -7.34 1.09 -0.87
CA LEU A 100 -8.54 0.70 -1.61
C LEU A 100 -9.80 0.76 -0.75
N PRO A 101 -9.88 0.12 0.44
CA PRO A 101 -11.05 0.24 1.28
C PRO A 101 -11.33 1.69 1.75
N ASN A 102 -10.32 2.52 2.05
CA ASN A 102 -10.54 3.93 2.35
C ASN A 102 -11.22 4.68 1.20
N ALA A 103 -10.80 4.43 -0.04
CA ALA A 103 -11.43 5.04 -1.21
C ALA A 103 -12.89 4.57 -1.38
N LEU A 104 -13.14 3.26 -1.21
CA LEU A 104 -14.50 2.70 -1.28
C LEU A 104 -15.42 3.25 -0.19
N ILE A 105 -14.94 3.37 1.06
CA ILE A 105 -15.71 3.98 2.17
C ILE A 105 -16.16 5.40 1.82
N LYS A 106 -15.30 6.20 1.20
CA LYS A 106 -15.61 7.57 0.80
C LYS A 106 -16.58 7.65 -0.37
N LEU A 107 -16.39 6.79 -1.37
CA LEU A 107 -17.23 6.76 -2.57
C LEU A 107 -18.61 6.15 -2.30
N LEU A 108 -18.69 5.18 -1.41
CA LEU A 108 -19.86 4.34 -1.16
C LEU A 108 -20.19 4.26 0.34
N PRO A 109 -20.57 5.38 0.98
CA PRO A 109 -20.70 5.45 2.44
C PRO A 109 -21.79 4.54 3.04
N SER A 110 -22.72 4.06 2.22
CA SER A 110 -23.81 3.17 2.65
C SER A 110 -23.56 1.68 2.36
N THR A 111 -22.50 1.37 1.61
CA THR A 111 -22.18 -0.02 1.22
C THR A 111 -21.55 -0.77 2.39
N GLN A 112 -22.00 -2.01 2.61
CA GLN A 112 -21.33 -2.90 3.54
C GLN A 112 -20.02 -3.41 2.93
N ILE A 113 -18.93 -3.35 3.68
CA ILE A 113 -17.62 -3.81 3.23
C ILE A 113 -17.08 -4.81 4.23
N ASP A 114 -16.92 -6.05 3.79
CA ASP A 114 -16.21 -7.08 4.53
C ASP A 114 -14.79 -7.17 3.99
N ILE A 115 -13.79 -7.10 4.87
CA ILE A 115 -12.37 -7.17 4.54
C ILE A 115 -11.79 -8.39 5.24
N VAL A 116 -11.10 -9.23 4.50
CA VAL A 116 -10.42 -10.42 5.03
C VAL A 116 -8.92 -10.21 4.89
N GLU A 117 -8.21 -10.22 6.01
CA GLU A 117 -6.75 -10.07 6.07
C GLU A 117 -6.18 -11.20 6.91
N ILE A 118 -5.20 -11.92 6.39
CA ILE A 118 -4.63 -13.07 7.08
C ILE A 118 -3.71 -12.66 8.23
N ASP A 119 -3.06 -11.51 8.11
CA ASP A 119 -2.07 -11.04 9.09
C ASP A 119 -2.62 -9.91 9.95
N PRO A 120 -2.86 -10.17 11.26
CA PRO A 120 -3.34 -9.15 12.18
C PRO A 120 -2.41 -7.92 12.27
N GLU A 121 -1.10 -8.09 12.03
CA GLU A 121 -0.16 -6.99 12.05
C GLU A 121 -0.34 -6.05 10.85
N VAL A 122 -0.69 -6.58 9.67
CA VAL A 122 -1.02 -5.74 8.51
C VAL A 122 -2.24 -4.88 8.84
N ALA A 123 -3.27 -5.45 9.46
CA ALA A 123 -4.45 -4.69 9.89
C ALA A 123 -4.13 -3.61 10.94
N ALA A 124 -3.21 -3.89 11.87
CA ALA A 124 -2.73 -2.91 12.84
C ALA A 124 -1.91 -1.80 12.16
N ILE A 125 -1.02 -2.15 11.24
CA ILE A 125 -0.20 -1.21 10.46
C ILE A 125 -1.09 -0.28 9.64
N ALA A 126 -2.10 -0.80 8.95
CA ALA A 126 -3.05 0.02 8.17
C ALA A 126 -3.70 1.12 9.02
N LYS A 127 -4.18 0.77 10.21
CA LYS A 127 -4.81 1.71 11.15
C LYS A 127 -3.83 2.73 11.72
N ASN A 128 -2.65 2.27 12.14
CA ASN A 128 -1.70 3.10 12.88
C ASN A 128 -0.85 4.00 11.98
N TYR A 129 -0.55 3.57 10.76
CA TYR A 129 0.42 4.24 9.89
C TYR A 129 -0.15 4.70 8.54
N PHE A 130 -1.26 4.11 8.06
CA PHE A 130 -1.80 4.40 6.73
C PHE A 130 -3.17 5.08 6.73
N LEU A 131 -3.57 5.63 7.88
CA LEU A 131 -4.82 6.38 8.02
C LEU A 131 -6.07 5.56 7.67
N PHE A 132 -6.00 4.24 7.74
CA PHE A 132 -7.16 3.39 7.54
C PHE A 132 -8.14 3.56 8.72
N LYS A 133 -9.34 4.03 8.41
CA LYS A 133 -10.38 4.34 9.40
C LYS A 133 -11.68 3.61 9.03
N PRO A 134 -11.84 2.34 9.44
CA PRO A 134 -13.07 1.62 9.18
C PRO A 134 -14.26 2.31 9.85
N THR A 135 -15.37 2.42 9.12
CA THR A 135 -16.67 2.93 9.60
C THR A 135 -17.55 1.79 10.10
N GLY A 136 -18.71 2.10 10.66
CA GLY A 136 -19.60 1.06 11.23
C GLY A 136 -20.16 0.03 10.24
N ASN A 137 -20.09 0.32 8.94
CA ASN A 137 -20.45 -0.60 7.85
C ASN A 137 -19.28 -1.42 7.31
N VAL A 138 -18.08 -1.29 7.90
CA VAL A 138 -16.89 -2.04 7.54
C VAL A 138 -16.56 -3.06 8.62
N LYS A 139 -16.40 -4.32 8.22
CA LYS A 139 -15.96 -5.41 9.10
C LYS A 139 -14.61 -5.93 8.62
N ILE A 140 -13.72 -6.23 9.56
CA ILE A 140 -12.41 -6.83 9.29
C ILE A 140 -12.40 -8.21 9.93
N PHE A 141 -12.10 -9.21 9.14
CA PHE A 141 -11.94 -10.60 9.54
C PHE A 141 -10.45 -10.96 9.45
N ILE A 142 -9.89 -11.46 10.55
CA ILE A 142 -8.48 -11.93 10.56
C ILE A 142 -8.53 -13.43 10.36
N GLU A 143 -8.49 -13.85 9.10
CA GLU A 143 -8.48 -15.25 8.70
C GLU A 143 -7.98 -15.42 7.26
N ASP A 144 -7.77 -16.66 6.85
CA ASP A 144 -7.41 -17.00 5.48
C ASP A 144 -8.57 -16.69 4.51
N GLY A 145 -8.26 -15.99 3.41
CA GLY A 145 -9.28 -15.55 2.45
C GLY A 145 -9.99 -16.70 1.74
N PHE A 146 -9.28 -17.79 1.44
CA PHE A 146 -9.87 -18.97 0.82
C PHE A 146 -10.85 -19.67 1.77
N GLU A 147 -10.44 -19.86 3.04
CA GLU A 147 -11.33 -20.42 4.06
C GLU A 147 -12.55 -19.55 4.31
N PHE A 148 -12.39 -18.23 4.29
CA PHE A 148 -13.52 -17.30 4.43
C PHE A 148 -14.52 -17.48 3.29
N VAL A 149 -14.05 -17.51 2.04
CA VAL A 149 -14.92 -17.67 0.86
C VAL A 149 -15.65 -19.01 0.87
N GLN A 150 -14.99 -20.10 1.30
CA GLN A 150 -15.64 -21.41 1.40
C GLN A 150 -16.82 -21.44 2.39
N LYS A 151 -16.77 -20.62 3.44
CA LYS A 151 -17.84 -20.51 4.46
C LYS A 151 -18.91 -19.49 4.07
N ALA A 152 -18.62 -18.60 3.11
CA ALA A 152 -19.54 -17.56 2.69
C ALA A 152 -20.76 -18.16 1.97
N THR A 153 -21.92 -17.53 2.16
CA THR A 153 -23.12 -17.89 1.40
C THR A 153 -22.90 -17.50 -0.06
N ALA A 154 -23.31 -18.38 -0.99
CA ALA A 154 -23.25 -18.08 -2.41
C ALA A 154 -24.01 -16.77 -2.71
N GLU A 155 -23.52 -16.00 -3.66
CA GLU A 155 -24.13 -14.74 -4.12
C GLU A 155 -24.31 -13.67 -3.03
N SER A 156 -23.58 -13.75 -1.92
CA SER A 156 -23.70 -12.81 -0.80
C SER A 156 -23.00 -11.46 -1.03
N TYR A 157 -22.19 -11.31 -2.09
CA TYR A 157 -21.46 -10.10 -2.42
C TYR A 157 -21.76 -9.65 -3.86
N ASP A 158 -21.92 -8.35 -4.03
CA ASP A 158 -22.11 -7.73 -5.36
C ASP A 158 -20.79 -7.55 -6.11
N LEU A 159 -19.70 -7.29 -5.38
CA LEU A 159 -18.34 -7.18 -5.88
C LEU A 159 -17.37 -7.89 -4.95
N ILE A 160 -16.36 -8.52 -5.53
CA ILE A 160 -15.26 -9.14 -4.80
C ILE A 160 -13.96 -8.61 -5.38
N PHE A 161 -13.13 -8.01 -4.53
CA PHE A 161 -11.78 -7.60 -4.85
C PHE A 161 -10.80 -8.57 -4.22
N ILE A 162 -9.87 -9.10 -5.02
CA ILE A 162 -8.78 -9.94 -4.54
C ILE A 162 -7.49 -9.14 -4.70
N ASP A 163 -6.95 -8.69 -3.57
CA ASP A 163 -5.70 -7.92 -3.47
C ASP A 163 -4.74 -8.64 -2.50
N ALA A 164 -4.65 -9.96 -2.65
CA ALA A 164 -3.85 -10.83 -1.81
C ALA A 164 -2.60 -11.27 -2.58
N PHE A 165 -1.46 -10.63 -2.28
CA PHE A 165 -0.19 -10.93 -2.91
C PHE A 165 0.84 -11.29 -1.84
N THR A 166 1.70 -12.26 -2.16
CA THR A 166 2.97 -12.49 -1.47
C THR A 166 4.10 -11.76 -2.19
N GLU A 167 5.34 -11.88 -1.71
CA GLU A 167 6.49 -11.20 -2.32
C GLU A 167 6.68 -11.57 -3.80
N ASP A 168 6.30 -12.77 -4.23
CA ASP A 168 6.64 -13.33 -5.53
C ASP A 168 5.44 -13.72 -6.40
N TYR A 169 4.24 -13.94 -5.86
CA TYR A 169 3.10 -14.46 -6.64
C TYR A 169 1.74 -14.32 -5.96
N VAL A 170 0.69 -14.50 -6.75
CA VAL A 170 -0.68 -14.73 -6.23
C VAL A 170 -0.72 -16.12 -5.60
N PRO A 171 -1.22 -16.29 -4.36
CA PRO A 171 -1.35 -17.61 -3.75
C PRO A 171 -2.11 -18.58 -4.64
N SER A 172 -1.64 -19.82 -4.73
CA SER A 172 -2.23 -20.87 -5.60
C SER A 172 -3.65 -21.30 -5.20
N SER A 173 -4.14 -20.80 -4.06
CA SER A 173 -5.50 -21.01 -3.56
C SER A 173 -6.54 -20.08 -4.20
N PHE A 174 -6.11 -19.09 -5.01
CA PHE A 174 -6.99 -18.16 -5.73
C PHE A 174 -6.92 -18.34 -7.23
#